data_b691a614663ea69da0a7d389e78a4fab
#
_entry.id   b691a614663ea69da0a7d389e78a4fab
#
_cell.length_a   1.000
_cell.length_b   1.000
_cell.length_c   1.000
_cell.angle_alpha   90.00
_cell.angle_beta   90.00
_cell.angle_gamma   90.00
#
_symmetry.space_group_name_H-M   'P 1'
#
loop_
_entity.id
_entity.type
_entity.pdbx_description
1 polymer ?
#
loop_
_entity_poly.entity_id
_entity_poly.type
_entity_poly.pdbx_seq_one_letter_code
_entity_poly.pdbx_strand_id
1 'polypeptide(L)'
;QLSMLQEKIDHLERLLAENNEIISNIRDSVINLSESVEDGTKNSQGNISQGAGSHRLPSQQLSLPVDPEDCLFASQSGSQNSDVQMLDVYSLIPFDNPDGGVWKQGFDITYESHEWDTESLQVFVVPHSHNDPGWLKTFDDYFRDKTQYMLNNMVIKLKEDSRRKFMWSEISYLSKWWDVIDTQKKDAVKSLLENGQLEIVTGGWVMPDEAGPHYFALIDQLIEGHQWLEKNLATGVKPRSGWAIDPFGHSPTMAYLLKRAGFSHMLIQRVHYAVKKNFALHKTLEFFWRQNWDVGSVTDIFCHMMPFYSYDIPHTCGPDPKICCQFDFKRLPGGRVGCPWGIPPETIYPGNVQNRAQMLLDQYRKKSKLFQTKVVLAPLGDDFRYCERTEWDQQFKNYQLLFDYMNSQPQFNVKIQFGTLSDYFDAVDKADTKSGKSSQSMFPVLSGDFFTYADRDDHYWSGYFTSRPFYKRMDRVMESHLRDAEILYYLALRKAQKYKISKFLASSHYMALTEARRNLGLFQHHDAITGTAKDWVVVDYGTRLFHSLMNLKKIIGDSALLLILKDKHTYDSYSSDNFLEMDLEQKSQDSLPQKNIIRLSVEPSYLVFINSLVQ
;
A
#
# COMPACT_ATOMS: atom_id res chain seq x y z
N GLN A 1 -39.98 -28.98 -6.18
CA GLN A 1 -39.32 -28.08 -5.24
C GLN A 1 -38.93 -28.76 -3.91
N LEU A 2 -39.82 -29.53 -3.31
CA LEU A 2 -39.54 -30.29 -2.07
C LEU A 2 -38.45 -31.36 -2.27
N SER A 3 -38.46 -32.09 -3.38
CA SER A 3 -37.47 -33.11 -3.72
C SER A 3 -36.04 -32.48 -3.93
N MET A 4 -35.97 -31.34 -4.61
CA MET A 4 -34.70 -30.60 -4.74
C MET A 4 -34.19 -30.03 -3.41
N LEU A 5 -35.10 -29.69 -2.50
CA LEU A 5 -34.69 -29.20 -1.18
C LEU A 5 -34.12 -30.35 -0.34
N GLN A 6 -34.76 -31.54 -0.43
CA GLN A 6 -34.29 -32.74 0.25
C GLN A 6 -32.89 -33.17 -0.26
N GLU A 7 -32.66 -33.18 -1.57
CA GLU A 7 -31.36 -33.50 -2.14
C GLU A 7 -30.24 -32.53 -1.66
N LYS A 8 -30.57 -31.24 -1.51
CA LYS A 8 -29.63 -30.25 -0.97
C LYS A 8 -29.37 -30.48 0.52
N ILE A 9 -30.37 -30.86 1.30
CA ILE A 9 -30.20 -31.18 2.72
C ILE A 9 -29.29 -32.40 2.85
N ASP A 10 -29.59 -33.47 2.12
CA ASP A 10 -28.78 -34.70 2.14
C ASP A 10 -27.33 -34.48 1.66
N HIS A 11 -27.13 -33.50 0.77
CA HIS A 11 -25.77 -33.08 0.33
C HIS A 11 -25.04 -32.31 1.43
N LEU A 12 -25.71 -31.38 2.11
CA LEU A 12 -25.17 -30.61 3.22
C LEU A 12 -24.83 -31.51 4.43
N GLU A 13 -25.66 -32.49 4.72
CA GLU A 13 -25.40 -33.47 5.79
C GLU A 13 -24.15 -34.30 5.49
N ARG A 14 -23.94 -34.70 4.24
CA ARG A 14 -22.69 -35.39 3.83
C ARG A 14 -21.46 -34.51 3.99
N LEU A 15 -21.52 -33.25 3.54
CA LEU A 15 -20.41 -32.29 3.70
C LEU A 15 -20.11 -32.00 5.17
N LEU A 16 -21.12 -31.96 6.02
CA LEU A 16 -20.95 -31.80 7.47
C LEU A 16 -20.26 -33.03 8.10
N ALA A 17 -20.61 -34.23 7.67
CA ALA A 17 -19.98 -35.46 8.14
C ALA A 17 -18.51 -35.53 7.72
N GLU A 18 -18.22 -35.21 6.44
CA GLU A 18 -16.84 -35.15 5.92
C GLU A 18 -15.98 -34.11 6.66
N ASN A 19 -16.54 -32.91 6.92
CA ASN A 19 -15.84 -31.88 7.69
C ASN A 19 -15.57 -32.30 9.15
N ASN A 20 -16.52 -32.98 9.78
CA ASN A 20 -16.33 -33.49 11.15
C ASN A 20 -15.24 -34.58 11.21
N GLU A 21 -15.13 -35.42 10.19
CA GLU A 21 -14.07 -36.42 10.09
C GLU A 21 -12.70 -35.75 9.91
N ILE A 22 -12.60 -34.70 9.07
CA ILE A 22 -11.37 -33.92 8.90
C ILE A 22 -10.97 -33.24 10.21
N ILE A 23 -11.92 -32.64 10.93
CA ILE A 23 -11.67 -31.99 12.22
C ILE A 23 -11.20 -33.01 13.26
N SER A 24 -11.79 -34.21 13.28
CA SER A 24 -11.34 -35.30 14.16
C SER A 24 -9.91 -35.73 13.84
N ASN A 25 -9.57 -35.90 12.58
CA ASN A 25 -8.23 -36.28 12.15
C ASN A 25 -7.18 -35.21 12.46
N ILE A 26 -7.53 -33.93 12.35
CA ILE A 26 -6.67 -32.80 12.75
C ILE A 26 -6.48 -32.80 14.27
N ARG A 27 -7.54 -33.01 15.03
CA ARG A 27 -7.48 -33.10 16.50
C ARG A 27 -6.57 -34.25 16.96
N ASP A 28 -6.73 -35.43 16.36
CA ASP A 28 -5.92 -36.62 16.70
C ASP A 28 -4.45 -36.41 16.31
N SER A 29 -4.19 -35.71 15.21
CA SER A 29 -2.84 -35.32 14.80
C SER A 29 -2.19 -34.33 15.78
N VAL A 30 -2.95 -33.39 16.31
CA VAL A 30 -2.50 -32.41 17.31
C VAL A 30 -2.24 -33.09 18.66
N ILE A 31 -3.10 -34.04 19.06
CA ILE A 31 -2.90 -34.84 20.29
C ILE A 31 -1.65 -35.69 20.19
N ASN A 32 -1.43 -36.40 19.08
CA ASN A 32 -0.23 -37.18 18.82
C ASN A 32 1.05 -36.33 18.79
N LEU A 33 0.98 -35.09 18.30
CA LEU A 33 2.08 -34.13 18.36
C LEU A 33 2.36 -33.67 19.80
N SER A 34 1.33 -33.49 20.63
CA SER A 34 1.50 -33.08 22.03
C SER A 34 2.09 -34.22 22.87
N GLU A 35 1.70 -35.47 22.65
CA GLU A 35 2.25 -36.64 23.33
C GLU A 35 3.70 -36.91 22.93
N SER A 36 4.08 -36.68 21.68
CA SER A 36 5.47 -36.80 21.22
C SER A 36 6.40 -35.73 21.80
N VAL A 37 5.87 -34.59 22.20
CA VAL A 37 6.62 -33.51 22.88
C VAL A 37 6.80 -33.81 24.37
N GLU A 38 5.84 -34.48 25.03
CA GLU A 38 5.97 -34.86 26.44
C GLU A 38 6.95 -36.03 26.69
N ASP A 39 7.10 -36.95 25.74
CA ASP A 39 8.07 -38.05 25.86
C ASP A 39 9.52 -37.57 25.62
N GLY A 40 9.74 -36.47 24.91
CA GLY A 40 11.07 -35.88 24.71
C GLY A 40 11.65 -35.17 25.94
N THR A 41 10.83 -34.87 26.95
CA THR A 41 11.22 -34.09 28.14
C THR A 41 11.61 -34.91 29.35
N LYS A 42 11.51 -36.25 29.32
CA LYS A 42 11.80 -37.11 30.50
C LYS A 42 13.25 -37.57 30.64
N ASN A 43 14.17 -37.19 29.78
CA ASN A 43 15.55 -37.70 29.79
C ASN A 43 16.65 -36.65 30.01
N SER A 44 16.45 -35.65 30.87
CA SER A 44 17.55 -34.80 31.35
C SER A 44 17.28 -34.25 32.75
N GLN A 45 17.52 -35.07 33.78
CA GLN A 45 17.70 -34.60 35.15
C GLN A 45 19.19 -34.58 35.50
N GLY A 46 19.73 -33.38 35.64
CA GLY A 46 21.06 -33.11 36.18
C GLY A 46 21.06 -31.77 36.91
N ASN A 47 21.10 -31.85 38.23
CA ASN A 47 21.43 -30.89 39.30
C ASN A 47 21.42 -29.38 38.97
N ILE A 48 20.53 -28.63 39.62
CA ILE A 48 20.61 -27.16 39.75
C ILE A 48 20.45 -26.75 41.22
N SER A 49 21.41 -25.93 41.69
CA SER A 49 21.39 -25.20 42.94
C SER A 49 20.48 -23.98 42.88
N GLN A 50 19.86 -23.68 44.01
CA GLN A 50 18.87 -22.58 44.20
C GLN A 50 19.46 -21.18 44.08
N GLY A 51 18.76 -20.28 43.38
CA GLY A 51 18.90 -18.85 43.46
C GLY A 51 17.58 -18.17 43.05
N ALA A 52 17.00 -17.40 43.98
CA ALA A 52 15.73 -16.71 43.80
C ALA A 52 15.82 -15.52 42.87
N GLY A 53 14.83 -15.32 41.97
CA GLY A 53 14.67 -14.08 41.27
C GLY A 53 13.76 -14.16 40.01
N SER A 54 12.62 -13.48 40.07
CA SER A 54 11.71 -13.01 39.02
C SER A 54 11.29 -13.98 37.91
N HIS A 55 9.99 -14.29 37.89
CA HIS A 55 9.32 -15.02 36.83
C HIS A 55 9.25 -14.20 35.54
N ARG A 56 10.18 -14.42 34.62
CA ARG A 56 9.96 -14.22 33.18
C ARG A 56 9.63 -15.57 32.59
N LEU A 57 8.47 -15.68 31.91
CA LEU A 57 8.18 -16.81 31.05
C LEU A 57 9.25 -16.88 29.95
N PRO A 58 9.90 -18.01 29.71
CA PRO A 58 10.84 -18.10 28.60
C PRO A 58 10.06 -18.10 27.30
N SER A 59 10.29 -17.09 26.47
CA SER A 59 9.96 -17.17 25.05
C SER A 59 10.73 -18.34 24.47
N GLN A 60 10.04 -19.42 24.12
CA GLN A 60 10.63 -20.48 23.30
C GLN A 60 10.94 -19.87 21.92
N GLN A 61 12.15 -19.35 21.75
CA GLN A 61 12.72 -19.19 20.44
C GLN A 61 12.83 -20.58 19.81
N LEU A 62 12.01 -20.82 18.78
CA LEU A 62 12.26 -21.89 17.81
C LEU A 62 13.56 -21.53 17.08
N SER A 63 14.70 -21.85 17.67
CA SER A 63 15.98 -21.81 16.99
C SER A 63 16.04 -23.02 16.06
N LEU A 64 15.72 -22.80 14.79
CA LEU A 64 16.20 -23.72 13.76
C LEU A 64 17.74 -23.76 13.87
N PRO A 65 18.36 -24.94 13.90
CA PRO A 65 19.80 -25.03 13.86
C PRO A 65 20.28 -24.65 12.47
N VAL A 66 20.55 -23.36 12.29
CA VAL A 66 21.23 -22.81 11.12
C VAL A 66 22.69 -22.60 11.54
N ASP A 67 23.62 -23.13 10.76
CA ASP A 67 25.03 -22.88 11.02
C ASP A 67 25.27 -21.35 10.94
N PRO A 68 25.79 -20.70 11.99
CA PRO A 68 26.01 -19.26 12.02
C PRO A 68 26.91 -18.77 10.87
N GLU A 69 27.75 -19.61 10.29
CA GLU A 69 28.59 -19.26 9.16
C GLU A 69 27.82 -19.20 7.84
N ASP A 70 26.66 -19.85 7.71
CA ASP A 70 25.86 -19.90 6.49
C ASP A 70 24.82 -18.80 6.41
N CYS A 71 24.52 -18.08 7.49
CA CYS A 71 23.53 -17.02 7.50
C CYS A 71 23.93 -15.85 8.41
N LEU A 72 24.53 -14.84 7.81
CA LEU A 72 24.85 -13.55 8.47
C LEU A 72 23.63 -12.96 9.21
N PHE A 73 22.45 -13.12 8.65
CA PHE A 73 21.20 -12.67 9.25
C PHE A 73 20.90 -13.37 10.58
N ALA A 74 21.01 -14.68 10.63
CA ALA A 74 20.76 -15.44 11.86
C ALA A 74 21.79 -15.14 12.97
N SER A 75 23.06 -14.87 12.60
CA SER A 75 24.11 -14.51 13.54
C SER A 75 24.00 -13.08 14.08
N GLN A 76 23.33 -12.20 13.36
CA GLN A 76 23.20 -10.76 13.70
C GLN A 76 21.81 -10.40 14.26
N SER A 77 20.83 -11.29 14.21
CA SER A 77 19.44 -11.03 14.62
C SER A 77 19.25 -10.76 16.12
N GLY A 78 20.30 -10.91 16.92
CA GLY A 78 20.25 -10.69 18.37
C GLY A 78 20.44 -9.23 18.84
N SER A 79 20.75 -8.28 17.95
CA SER A 79 21.06 -6.90 18.32
C SER A 79 20.14 -5.88 17.69
N GLN A 80 18.86 -5.99 17.93
CA GLN A 80 17.93 -4.99 17.45
C GLN A 80 17.87 -3.83 18.44
N ASN A 81 18.65 -2.80 18.19
CA ASN A 81 18.53 -1.52 18.85
C ASN A 81 17.35 -0.75 18.28
N SER A 82 16.13 -1.10 18.67
CA SER A 82 14.96 -0.27 18.43
C SER A 82 14.29 0.09 19.75
N ASP A 83 13.77 1.32 19.83
CA ASP A 83 13.11 1.83 21.03
C ASP A 83 11.72 1.21 21.21
N VAL A 84 11.07 0.83 20.11
CA VAL A 84 9.73 0.24 20.08
C VAL A 84 9.76 -1.05 19.25
N GLN A 85 9.41 -2.15 19.89
CA GLN A 85 9.23 -3.46 19.26
C GLN A 85 7.73 -3.79 19.21
N MET A 86 7.19 -4.03 18.02
CA MET A 86 5.76 -4.25 17.89
C MET A 86 5.26 -5.50 18.62
N LEU A 87 6.06 -6.57 18.73
CA LEU A 87 5.69 -7.73 19.53
C LEU A 87 5.50 -7.39 21.01
N ASP A 88 6.34 -6.51 21.56
CA ASP A 88 6.19 -6.04 22.94
C ASP A 88 4.96 -5.16 23.07
N VAL A 89 4.72 -4.25 22.11
CA VAL A 89 3.53 -3.39 22.07
C VAL A 89 2.25 -4.23 22.10
N TYR A 90 2.17 -5.26 21.25
CA TYR A 90 1.01 -6.16 21.19
C TYR A 90 0.77 -6.91 22.50
N SER A 91 1.81 -7.21 23.25
CA SER A 91 1.70 -7.88 24.55
C SER A 91 1.25 -6.94 25.68
N LEU A 92 1.46 -5.62 25.53
CA LEU A 92 1.14 -4.62 26.56
C LEU A 92 -0.24 -3.98 26.36
N ILE A 93 -0.77 -3.97 25.14
CA ILE A 93 -2.08 -3.38 24.83
C ILE A 93 -3.19 -4.33 25.30
N PRO A 94 -4.20 -3.87 26.07
CA PRO A 94 -5.29 -4.72 26.53
C PRO A 94 -6.29 -5.11 25.43
N PHE A 95 -6.23 -4.48 24.24
CA PHE A 95 -7.17 -4.66 23.13
C PHE A 95 -8.64 -4.53 23.49
N ASP A 96 -8.92 -3.69 24.48
CA ASP A 96 -10.26 -3.19 24.79
C ASP A 96 -10.56 -1.94 23.96
N ASN A 97 -11.84 -1.54 23.93
CA ASN A 97 -12.26 -0.34 23.22
C ASN A 97 -13.22 0.49 24.09
N PRO A 98 -12.75 1.05 25.22
CA PRO A 98 -13.56 1.94 26.02
C PRO A 98 -13.88 3.21 25.24
N ASP A 99 -15.08 3.77 25.47
CA ASP A 99 -15.50 5.02 24.83
C ASP A 99 -14.55 6.17 25.21
N GLY A 100 -13.85 6.70 24.22
CA GLY A 100 -12.89 7.80 24.38
C GLY A 100 -13.50 9.20 24.27
N GLY A 101 -14.81 9.32 24.22
CA GLY A 101 -15.49 10.60 24.06
C GLY A 101 -15.72 10.98 22.59
N VAL A 102 -15.38 12.21 22.21
CA VAL A 102 -15.51 12.68 20.81
C VAL A 102 -14.64 11.88 19.86
N TRP A 103 -13.44 11.49 20.30
CA TRP A 103 -12.60 10.50 19.66
C TRP A 103 -12.90 9.12 20.25
N LYS A 104 -13.85 8.41 19.66
CA LYS A 104 -14.41 7.17 20.19
C LYS A 104 -13.37 6.10 20.54
N GLN A 105 -12.35 5.93 19.72
CA GLN A 105 -11.31 4.92 19.89
C GLN A 105 -10.06 5.44 20.62
N GLY A 106 -10.12 6.64 21.13
CA GLY A 106 -8.98 7.31 21.75
C GLY A 106 -9.24 7.76 23.19
N PHE A 107 -8.99 9.01 23.43
CA PHE A 107 -9.11 9.67 24.74
C PHE A 107 -9.42 11.15 24.55
N ASP A 108 -9.85 11.82 25.62
CA ASP A 108 -10.08 13.27 25.61
C ASP A 108 -8.74 14.02 25.54
N ILE A 109 -8.66 14.98 24.59
CA ILE A 109 -7.45 15.76 24.36
C ILE A 109 -7.70 17.19 24.81
N THR A 110 -6.91 17.61 25.78
CA THR A 110 -6.93 18.98 26.34
C THR A 110 -5.60 19.68 26.14
N TYR A 111 -5.58 20.98 26.18
CA TYR A 111 -4.37 21.79 26.11
C TYR A 111 -4.56 23.09 26.90
N GLU A 112 -3.43 23.67 27.35
CA GLU A 112 -3.40 24.97 27.99
C GLU A 112 -3.24 26.10 26.97
N SER A 113 -3.88 27.25 27.21
CA SER A 113 -3.91 28.36 26.24
C SER A 113 -2.52 28.90 25.88
N HIS A 114 -1.54 28.80 26.80
CA HIS A 114 -0.18 29.32 26.64
C HIS A 114 0.79 28.40 25.91
N GLU A 115 0.38 27.18 25.53
CA GLU A 115 1.30 26.20 24.94
C GLU A 115 1.91 26.64 23.59
N TRP A 116 1.28 27.57 22.90
CA TRP A 116 1.77 28.12 21.65
C TRP A 116 2.33 29.55 21.76
N ASP A 117 2.51 30.10 22.97
CA ASP A 117 2.99 31.46 23.15
C ASP A 117 4.44 31.65 22.67
N THR A 118 5.27 30.62 22.87
CA THR A 118 6.71 30.66 22.51
C THR A 118 7.04 30.09 21.15
N GLU A 119 6.21 29.21 20.62
CA GLU A 119 6.43 28.54 19.35
C GLU A 119 5.13 28.41 18.57
N SER A 120 5.16 28.91 17.33
CA SER A 120 4.00 28.94 16.44
C SER A 120 3.60 27.52 16.01
N LEU A 121 2.29 27.24 16.04
CA LEU A 121 1.74 26.04 15.38
C LEU A 121 1.86 26.18 13.86
N GLN A 122 2.43 25.20 13.18
CA GLN A 122 2.48 25.14 11.73
C GLN A 122 1.51 24.09 11.23
N VAL A 123 0.60 24.47 10.33
CA VAL A 123 -0.42 23.55 9.80
C VAL A 123 -0.32 23.51 8.29
N PHE A 124 -0.13 22.31 7.75
CA PHE A 124 -0.19 22.03 6.32
C PHE A 124 -1.48 21.29 6.00
N VAL A 125 -2.38 21.98 5.31
CA VAL A 125 -3.62 21.38 4.80
C VAL A 125 -3.33 20.84 3.40
N VAL A 126 -3.44 19.52 3.24
CA VAL A 126 -2.94 18.79 2.08
C VAL A 126 -4.08 18.19 1.26
N PRO A 127 -4.50 18.85 0.16
CA PRO A 127 -5.53 18.31 -0.72
C PRO A 127 -5.06 17.03 -1.42
N HIS A 128 -5.91 16.01 -1.40
CA HIS A 128 -5.65 14.73 -2.04
C HIS A 128 -6.95 14.07 -2.52
N SER A 129 -6.81 13.06 -3.36
CA SER A 129 -7.90 12.18 -3.77
C SER A 129 -7.41 10.74 -3.74
N HIS A 130 -8.15 9.85 -3.11
CA HIS A 130 -7.90 8.41 -3.16
C HIS A 130 -8.62 7.81 -4.36
N ASN A 131 -7.90 7.09 -5.24
CA ASN A 131 -8.43 6.63 -6.51
C ASN A 131 -8.06 5.17 -6.75
N ASP A 132 -9.00 4.27 -6.47
CA ASP A 132 -8.82 2.84 -6.62
C ASP A 132 -8.74 2.44 -8.10
N PRO A 133 -7.64 1.80 -8.56
CA PRO A 133 -7.56 1.23 -9.90
C PRO A 133 -8.42 -0.04 -10.04
N GLY A 134 -9.70 0.08 -9.79
CA GLY A 134 -10.71 -0.96 -9.69
C GLY A 134 -11.12 -1.26 -8.25
N TRP A 135 -12.41 -1.33 -7.99
CA TRP A 135 -13.05 -1.74 -6.73
C TRP A 135 -14.54 -1.99 -6.94
N LEU A 136 -15.40 -0.94 -6.92
CA LEU A 136 -16.83 -1.03 -7.23
C LEU A 136 -17.11 -0.93 -8.73
N LYS A 137 -16.13 -0.44 -9.49
CA LYS A 137 -16.09 -0.35 -10.95
C LYS A 137 -14.73 -0.85 -11.43
N THR A 138 -14.64 -1.23 -12.70
CA THR A 138 -13.35 -1.57 -13.29
C THR A 138 -12.44 -0.34 -13.37
N PHE A 139 -11.15 -0.57 -13.52
CA PHE A 139 -10.16 0.49 -13.75
C PHE A 139 -10.57 1.43 -14.90
N ASP A 140 -11.03 0.85 -16.03
CA ASP A 140 -11.44 1.63 -17.19
C ASP A 140 -12.73 2.42 -16.96
N ASP A 141 -13.68 1.85 -16.23
CA ASP A 141 -14.92 2.55 -15.89
C ASP A 141 -14.68 3.72 -14.94
N TYR A 142 -13.85 3.54 -13.92
CA TYR A 142 -13.44 4.66 -13.06
C TYR A 142 -12.69 5.75 -13.82
N PHE A 143 -11.81 5.37 -14.74
CA PHE A 143 -11.12 6.36 -15.59
C PHE A 143 -12.13 7.17 -16.41
N ARG A 144 -13.04 6.47 -17.12
CA ARG A 144 -14.07 7.10 -17.94
C ARG A 144 -14.99 8.03 -17.14
N ASP A 145 -15.42 7.58 -15.95
CA ASP A 145 -16.47 8.24 -15.18
C ASP A 145 -15.94 9.26 -14.17
N LYS A 146 -14.67 9.17 -13.75
CA LYS A 146 -14.10 9.94 -12.63
C LYS A 146 -12.72 10.52 -12.93
N THR A 147 -11.68 9.70 -13.00
CA THR A 147 -10.29 10.15 -12.88
C THR A 147 -9.82 11.02 -14.03
N GLN A 148 -10.30 10.81 -15.25
CA GLN A 148 -9.98 11.70 -16.38
C GLN A 148 -10.45 13.14 -16.15
N TYR A 149 -11.62 13.33 -15.54
CA TYR A 149 -12.14 14.67 -15.22
C TYR A 149 -11.37 15.30 -14.07
N MET A 150 -11.02 14.51 -13.08
CA MET A 150 -10.21 14.92 -11.93
C MET A 150 -8.84 15.46 -12.39
N LEU A 151 -8.11 14.69 -13.21
CA LEU A 151 -6.81 15.09 -13.75
C LEU A 151 -6.91 16.34 -14.66
N ASN A 152 -7.95 16.44 -15.49
CA ASN A 152 -8.21 17.64 -16.27
C ASN A 152 -8.44 18.87 -15.37
N ASN A 153 -9.29 18.74 -14.36
CA ASN A 153 -9.60 19.85 -13.46
C ASN A 153 -8.43 20.19 -12.54
N MET A 154 -7.61 19.22 -12.14
CA MET A 154 -6.38 19.44 -11.39
C MET A 154 -5.47 20.45 -12.12
N VAL A 155 -5.17 20.22 -13.39
CA VAL A 155 -4.31 21.13 -14.17
C VAL A 155 -4.93 22.52 -14.28
N ILE A 156 -6.23 22.61 -14.57
CA ILE A 156 -6.93 23.89 -14.71
C ILE A 156 -6.89 24.66 -13.38
N LYS A 157 -7.25 23.99 -12.29
CA LYS A 157 -7.43 24.65 -11.00
C LYS A 157 -6.12 25.03 -10.30
N LEU A 158 -5.07 24.23 -10.45
CA LEU A 158 -3.75 24.58 -9.93
C LEU A 158 -3.16 25.81 -10.66
N LYS A 159 -3.42 25.95 -11.96
CA LYS A 159 -2.98 27.14 -12.73
C LYS A 159 -3.73 28.43 -12.39
N GLU A 160 -4.95 28.35 -11.85
CA GLU A 160 -5.72 29.54 -11.48
C GLU A 160 -5.12 30.31 -10.30
N ASP A 161 -4.44 29.63 -9.36
CA ASP A 161 -3.88 30.26 -8.17
C ASP A 161 -2.65 29.45 -7.68
N SER A 162 -1.52 30.12 -7.53
CA SER A 162 -0.25 29.51 -7.10
C SER A 162 -0.26 28.97 -5.67
N ARG A 163 -1.23 29.36 -4.84
CA ARG A 163 -1.40 28.86 -3.47
C ARG A 163 -2.07 27.49 -3.42
N ARG A 164 -2.74 27.07 -4.51
CA ARG A 164 -3.35 25.75 -4.60
C ARG A 164 -2.27 24.67 -4.69
N LYS A 165 -2.43 23.62 -3.91
CA LYS A 165 -1.55 22.44 -3.87
C LYS A 165 -2.38 21.18 -4.11
N PHE A 166 -1.74 20.16 -4.64
CA PHE A 166 -2.34 18.83 -4.81
C PHE A 166 -1.29 17.73 -4.84
N MET A 167 -1.71 16.50 -4.58
CA MET A 167 -0.88 15.31 -4.71
C MET A 167 -1.53 14.29 -5.63
N TRP A 168 -0.70 13.48 -6.31
CA TRP A 168 -1.15 12.35 -7.10
C TRP A 168 -0.31 11.11 -6.81
N SER A 169 -0.94 9.94 -6.65
CA SER A 169 -0.26 8.69 -6.28
C SER A 169 -0.25 7.65 -7.41
N GLU A 170 -1.41 7.31 -7.99
CA GLU A 170 -1.60 6.16 -8.87
C GLU A 170 -1.15 6.46 -10.32
N ILE A 171 0.04 6.00 -10.70
CA ILE A 171 0.59 6.28 -12.04
C ILE A 171 -0.17 5.53 -13.14
N SER A 172 -0.85 4.44 -12.83
CA SER A 172 -1.74 3.75 -13.78
C SER A 172 -2.78 4.69 -14.39
N TYR A 173 -3.46 5.51 -13.58
CA TYR A 173 -4.41 6.52 -14.05
C TYR A 173 -3.74 7.69 -14.76
N LEU A 174 -2.64 8.18 -14.19
CA LEU A 174 -1.89 9.29 -14.79
C LEU A 174 -1.38 8.91 -16.18
N SER A 175 -0.86 7.70 -16.37
CA SER A 175 -0.36 7.23 -17.66
C SER A 175 -1.47 7.10 -18.69
N LYS A 176 -2.63 6.54 -18.29
CA LYS A 176 -3.78 6.41 -19.18
C LYS A 176 -4.31 7.78 -19.63
N TRP A 177 -4.35 8.75 -18.72
CA TRP A 177 -4.76 10.12 -19.04
C TRP A 177 -3.73 10.85 -19.92
N TRP A 178 -2.42 10.60 -19.67
CA TRP A 178 -1.32 11.21 -20.44
C TRP A 178 -1.36 10.86 -21.93
N ASP A 179 -1.80 9.67 -22.27
CA ASP A 179 -1.89 9.20 -23.65
C ASP A 179 -2.97 9.92 -24.47
N VAL A 180 -3.95 10.55 -23.82
CA VAL A 180 -5.10 11.20 -24.49
C VAL A 180 -5.09 12.72 -24.44
N ILE A 181 -4.14 13.35 -23.75
CA ILE A 181 -4.05 14.81 -23.62
C ILE A 181 -3.07 15.43 -24.61
N ASP A 182 -3.31 16.71 -24.89
CA ASP A 182 -2.47 17.54 -25.75
C ASP A 182 -1.14 17.94 -25.07
N THR A 183 -0.20 18.43 -25.90
CA THR A 183 1.14 18.85 -25.43
C THR A 183 1.06 20.01 -24.44
N GLN A 184 0.13 20.95 -24.63
CA GLN A 184 -0.02 22.09 -23.73
C GLN A 184 -0.37 21.66 -22.29
N LYS A 185 -1.23 20.66 -22.14
CA LYS A 185 -1.55 20.10 -20.82
C LYS A 185 -0.35 19.34 -20.24
N LYS A 186 0.39 18.60 -21.07
CA LYS A 186 1.63 17.91 -20.64
C LYS A 186 2.65 18.89 -20.08
N ASP A 187 2.88 19.99 -20.78
CA ASP A 187 3.80 21.04 -20.34
C ASP A 187 3.30 21.73 -19.05
N ALA A 188 1.99 21.93 -18.94
CA ALA A 188 1.40 22.46 -17.72
C ALA A 188 1.63 21.55 -16.50
N VAL A 189 1.47 20.24 -16.64
CA VAL A 189 1.78 19.28 -15.55
C VAL A 189 3.23 19.36 -15.13
N LYS A 190 4.18 19.40 -16.09
CA LYS A 190 5.61 19.55 -15.81
C LYS A 190 5.89 20.82 -14.99
N SER A 191 5.34 21.94 -15.42
CA SER A 191 5.49 23.21 -14.70
C SER A 191 4.89 23.19 -13.29
N LEU A 192 3.76 22.49 -13.08
CA LEU A 192 3.15 22.33 -11.76
C LEU A 192 3.97 21.46 -10.82
N LEU A 193 4.69 20.46 -11.34
CA LEU A 193 5.65 19.65 -10.58
C LEU A 193 6.89 20.47 -10.22
N GLU A 194 7.44 21.23 -11.18
CA GLU A 194 8.66 22.03 -10.99
C GLU A 194 8.45 23.17 -9.97
N ASN A 195 7.28 23.81 -9.97
CA ASN A 195 6.96 24.87 -9.01
C ASN A 195 6.43 24.38 -7.65
N GLY A 196 6.29 23.07 -7.47
CA GLY A 196 5.85 22.45 -6.22
C GLY A 196 4.37 22.58 -5.88
N GLN A 197 3.52 22.95 -6.84
CA GLN A 197 2.06 22.94 -6.65
C GLN A 197 1.47 21.53 -6.72
N LEU A 198 2.04 20.67 -7.58
CA LEU A 198 1.72 19.26 -7.69
C LEU A 198 2.90 18.43 -7.19
N GLU A 199 2.62 17.43 -6.36
CA GLU A 199 3.60 16.44 -5.93
C GLU A 199 3.14 15.03 -6.32
N ILE A 200 4.06 14.22 -6.87
CA ILE A 200 3.85 12.78 -7.00
C ILE A 200 4.31 12.11 -5.71
N VAL A 201 3.40 11.43 -5.04
CA VAL A 201 3.68 10.65 -3.83
C VAL A 201 3.69 9.16 -4.16
N THR A 202 4.57 8.38 -3.58
CA THR A 202 4.92 7.00 -3.92
C THR A 202 5.32 6.85 -5.40
N GLY A 203 4.44 7.16 -6.32
CA GLY A 203 4.70 7.07 -7.76
C GLY A 203 4.75 5.64 -8.28
N GLY A 204 4.17 4.68 -7.58
CA GLY A 204 3.97 3.32 -8.06
C GLY A 204 2.83 3.25 -9.07
N TRP A 205 2.73 2.10 -9.76
CA TRP A 205 1.64 1.87 -10.69
C TRP A 205 0.28 1.91 -10.00
N VAL A 206 0.23 1.42 -8.77
CA VAL A 206 -0.90 1.44 -7.84
C VAL A 206 -0.44 1.80 -6.44
N MET A 207 -1.37 1.98 -5.49
CA MET A 207 -1.15 1.91 -4.04
C MET A 207 -1.33 0.44 -3.63
N PRO A 208 -0.25 -0.35 -3.49
CA PRO A 208 -0.38 -1.79 -3.38
C PRO A 208 -0.91 -2.23 -2.02
N ASP A 209 -1.55 -3.40 -1.99
CA ASP A 209 -1.67 -4.21 -0.78
C ASP A 209 -0.27 -4.51 -0.22
N GLU A 210 -0.16 -4.67 1.08
CA GLU A 210 1.12 -4.92 1.73
C GLU A 210 1.21 -6.32 2.39
N ALA A 211 0.10 -7.06 2.41
CA ALA A 211 0.06 -8.41 2.97
C ALA A 211 0.19 -9.51 1.90
N GLY A 212 -0.56 -9.39 0.80
CA GLY A 212 -0.65 -10.43 -0.23
C GLY A 212 0.47 -10.44 -1.28
N PRO A 213 1.01 -9.30 -1.74
CA PRO A 213 2.03 -9.25 -2.77
C PRO A 213 3.34 -9.91 -2.37
N HIS A 214 3.97 -10.60 -3.31
CA HIS A 214 5.39 -10.94 -3.23
C HIS A 214 6.24 -9.68 -3.49
N TYR A 215 7.42 -9.57 -2.89
CA TYR A 215 8.25 -8.38 -3.05
C TYR A 215 8.72 -8.16 -4.50
N PHE A 216 8.78 -9.19 -5.35
CA PHE A 216 9.06 -9.02 -6.78
C PHE A 216 8.02 -8.13 -7.47
N ALA A 217 6.73 -8.42 -7.27
CA ALA A 217 5.66 -7.64 -7.87
C ALA A 217 5.53 -6.23 -7.26
N LEU A 218 5.87 -6.06 -5.98
CA LEU A 218 5.97 -4.74 -5.35
C LEU A 218 7.06 -3.89 -6.01
N ILE A 219 8.24 -4.47 -6.26
CA ILE A 219 9.34 -3.81 -6.96
C ILE A 219 8.92 -3.48 -8.39
N ASP A 220 8.33 -4.44 -9.12
CA ASP A 220 7.95 -4.25 -10.52
C ASP A 220 6.93 -3.11 -10.69
N GLN A 221 5.92 -3.03 -9.85
CA GLN A 221 4.93 -1.95 -9.92
C GLN A 221 5.53 -0.58 -9.58
N LEU A 222 6.46 -0.52 -8.62
CA LEU A 222 7.16 0.71 -8.25
C LEU A 222 8.07 1.19 -9.38
N ILE A 223 8.86 0.29 -9.96
CA ILE A 223 9.76 0.58 -11.07
C ILE A 223 8.97 1.01 -12.31
N GLU A 224 7.88 0.31 -12.65
CA GLU A 224 7.05 0.68 -13.81
C GLU A 224 6.52 2.12 -13.66
N GLY A 225 6.06 2.51 -12.47
CA GLY A 225 5.65 3.87 -12.18
C GLY A 225 6.80 4.88 -12.32
N HIS A 226 7.94 4.61 -11.70
CA HIS A 226 9.08 5.52 -11.71
C HIS A 226 9.72 5.67 -13.10
N GLN A 227 9.85 4.58 -13.86
CA GLN A 227 10.35 4.65 -15.24
C GLN A 227 9.38 5.40 -16.15
N TRP A 228 8.08 5.23 -15.94
CA TRP A 228 7.09 6.00 -16.67
C TRP A 228 7.22 7.50 -16.38
N LEU A 229 7.39 7.88 -15.11
CA LEU A 229 7.58 9.27 -14.68
C LEU A 229 8.84 9.86 -15.32
N GLU A 230 9.97 9.17 -15.23
CA GLU A 230 11.25 9.63 -15.81
C GLU A 230 11.14 9.83 -17.32
N LYS A 231 10.55 8.86 -18.04
CA LYS A 231 10.42 8.93 -19.49
C LYS A 231 9.49 10.04 -19.98
N ASN A 232 8.38 10.28 -19.29
CA ASN A 232 7.31 11.16 -19.77
C ASN A 232 7.34 12.57 -19.18
N LEU A 233 7.74 12.71 -17.94
CA LEU A 233 7.78 14.01 -17.28
C LEU A 233 9.13 14.73 -17.47
N ALA A 234 10.24 14.01 -17.37
CA ALA A 234 11.59 14.50 -17.61
C ALA A 234 11.95 15.82 -16.88
N THR A 235 11.30 16.09 -15.73
CA THR A 235 11.49 17.31 -14.94
C THR A 235 12.67 17.20 -13.97
N GLY A 236 13.25 16.01 -13.79
CA GLY A 236 14.21 15.72 -12.73
C GLY A 236 13.59 15.61 -11.33
N VAL A 237 12.30 15.93 -11.18
CA VAL A 237 11.56 15.76 -9.92
C VAL A 237 11.24 14.28 -9.71
N LYS A 238 11.69 13.73 -8.58
CA LYS A 238 11.48 12.33 -8.21
C LYS A 238 10.58 12.24 -6.97
N PRO A 239 9.69 11.24 -6.89
CA PRO A 239 8.98 10.96 -5.64
C PRO A 239 9.98 10.70 -4.50
N ARG A 240 9.72 11.27 -3.33
CA ARG A 240 10.57 11.11 -2.13
C ARG A 240 9.80 10.74 -0.87
N SER A 241 8.48 10.75 -0.95
CA SER A 241 7.58 10.43 0.16
C SER A 241 6.56 9.37 -0.26
N GLY A 242 6.46 8.30 0.52
CA GLY A 242 5.43 7.27 0.37
C GLY A 242 4.08 7.75 0.92
N TRP A 243 2.99 7.34 0.27
CA TRP A 243 1.62 7.65 0.64
C TRP A 243 0.77 6.39 0.59
N ALA A 244 0.44 5.81 1.74
CA ALA A 244 -0.30 4.56 1.85
C ALA A 244 -1.46 4.73 2.85
N ILE A 245 -2.57 5.31 2.35
CA ILE A 245 -3.71 5.68 3.20
C ILE A 245 -4.77 4.59 3.30
N ASP A 246 -4.79 3.61 2.38
CA ASP A 246 -5.86 2.63 2.31
C ASP A 246 -5.44 1.13 2.33
N PRO A 247 -4.18 0.71 2.21
CA PRO A 247 -3.80 -0.68 2.45
C PRO A 247 -4.23 -1.15 3.85
N PHE A 248 -4.72 -2.38 3.97
CA PHE A 248 -5.35 -2.92 5.17
C PHE A 248 -4.31 -3.53 6.13
N GLY A 249 -3.59 -2.69 6.82
CA GLY A 249 -2.37 -3.02 7.54
C GLY A 249 -1.13 -2.75 6.70
N HIS A 250 0.05 -2.71 7.35
CA HIS A 250 1.29 -2.27 6.73
C HIS A 250 2.46 -3.20 7.07
N SER A 251 3.32 -3.41 6.05
CA SER A 251 4.49 -4.29 6.12
C SER A 251 5.80 -3.51 6.16
N PRO A 252 6.77 -3.92 6.99
CA PRO A 252 8.13 -3.39 6.96
C PRO A 252 8.83 -3.63 5.62
N THR A 253 8.38 -4.60 4.82
CA THR A 253 8.89 -4.83 3.46
C THR A 253 8.66 -3.62 2.56
N MET A 254 7.49 -2.98 2.62
CA MET A 254 7.22 -1.77 1.84
C MET A 254 8.11 -0.61 2.28
N ALA A 255 8.30 -0.43 3.59
CA ALA A 255 9.23 0.57 4.13
C ALA A 255 10.66 0.36 3.62
N TYR A 256 11.15 -0.88 3.64
CA TYR A 256 12.46 -1.25 3.12
C TYR A 256 12.60 -0.94 1.62
N LEU A 257 11.62 -1.34 0.80
CA LEU A 257 11.64 -1.11 -0.64
C LEU A 257 11.62 0.39 -0.98
N LEU A 258 10.81 1.18 -0.28
CA LEU A 258 10.80 2.64 -0.43
C LEU A 258 12.15 3.26 -0.10
N LYS A 259 12.75 2.88 1.02
CA LYS A 259 14.09 3.38 1.39
C LYS A 259 15.14 3.01 0.34
N ARG A 260 15.15 1.76 -0.13
CA ARG A 260 16.07 1.30 -1.18
C ARG A 260 15.82 1.98 -2.53
N ALA A 261 14.61 2.44 -2.79
CA ALA A 261 14.26 3.25 -3.96
C ALA A 261 14.62 4.75 -3.82
N GLY A 262 15.20 5.14 -2.68
CA GLY A 262 15.68 6.52 -2.45
C GLY A 262 14.68 7.42 -1.72
N PHE A 263 13.61 6.88 -1.14
CA PHE A 263 12.65 7.65 -0.36
C PHE A 263 13.22 8.03 1.00
N SER A 264 12.81 9.20 1.48
CA SER A 264 13.21 9.72 2.80
C SER A 264 12.12 9.55 3.85
N HIS A 265 10.86 9.61 3.43
CA HIS A 265 9.71 9.63 4.31
C HIS A 265 8.59 8.73 3.77
N MET A 266 7.69 8.32 4.64
CA MET A 266 6.45 7.62 4.27
C MET A 266 5.32 7.92 5.26
N LEU A 267 4.09 7.73 4.81
CA LEU A 267 2.89 7.85 5.61
C LEU A 267 2.06 6.58 5.51
N ILE A 268 1.52 6.13 6.63
CA ILE A 268 0.61 4.99 6.77
C ILE A 268 -0.66 5.39 7.50
N GLN A 269 -1.77 4.66 7.29
CA GLN A 269 -3.06 5.00 7.89
C GLN A 269 -3.76 3.80 8.55
N ARG A 270 -4.00 2.69 7.85
CA ARG A 270 -4.80 1.60 8.40
C ARG A 270 -3.97 0.71 9.30
N VAL A 271 -3.98 1.08 10.57
CA VAL A 271 -3.35 0.38 11.70
C VAL A 271 -4.43 0.12 12.75
N HIS A 272 -4.34 -0.98 13.49
CA HIS A 272 -5.27 -1.31 14.56
C HIS A 272 -5.50 -0.10 15.49
N TYR A 273 -6.75 0.24 15.76
CA TYR A 273 -7.09 1.43 16.54
C TYR A 273 -6.46 1.45 17.95
N ALA A 274 -6.26 0.30 18.59
CA ALA A 274 -5.59 0.22 19.89
C ALA A 274 -4.10 0.58 19.81
N VAL A 275 -3.43 0.24 18.71
CA VAL A 275 -2.04 0.66 18.44
C VAL A 275 -1.98 2.17 18.24
N LYS A 276 -2.86 2.74 17.42
CA LYS A 276 -2.95 4.20 17.22
C LYS A 276 -3.14 4.94 18.55
N LYS A 277 -4.05 4.47 19.41
CA LYS A 277 -4.29 5.05 20.74
C LYS A 277 -3.04 5.03 21.61
N ASN A 278 -2.35 3.90 21.67
CA ASN A 278 -1.11 3.74 22.41
C ASN A 278 -0.03 4.71 21.91
N PHE A 279 0.17 4.77 20.59
CA PHE A 279 1.17 5.65 19.99
C PHE A 279 0.84 7.12 20.16
N ALA A 280 -0.43 7.49 20.11
CA ALA A 280 -0.88 8.86 20.40
C ALA A 280 -0.60 9.27 21.85
N LEU A 281 -0.86 8.39 22.82
CA LEU A 281 -0.57 8.62 24.24
C LEU A 281 0.92 8.87 24.51
N HIS A 282 1.80 8.15 23.80
CA HIS A 282 3.24 8.24 23.96
C HIS A 282 3.92 9.20 22.97
N LYS A 283 3.16 9.85 22.07
CA LYS A 283 3.67 10.70 20.97
C LYS A 283 4.70 9.97 20.08
N THR A 284 4.44 8.71 19.80
CA THR A 284 5.28 7.83 18.95
C THR A 284 4.64 7.52 17.61
N LEU A 285 3.67 8.33 17.16
CA LEU A 285 3.04 8.22 15.83
C LEU A 285 4.00 8.53 14.68
N GLU A 286 5.12 9.21 14.97
CA GLU A 286 6.20 9.45 14.04
C GLU A 286 7.46 8.78 14.56
N PHE A 287 8.09 7.97 13.73
CA PHE A 287 9.21 7.10 14.10
C PHE A 287 10.09 6.78 12.90
N PHE A 288 11.32 6.37 13.14
CA PHE A 288 12.16 5.72 12.14
C PHE A 288 11.83 4.23 12.11
N TRP A 289 11.36 3.74 10.96
CA TRP A 289 11.01 2.35 10.80
C TRP A 289 12.21 1.53 10.36
N ARG A 290 12.73 0.73 11.27
CA ARG A 290 13.91 -0.13 11.10
C ARG A 290 13.50 -1.54 10.70
N GLN A 291 14.31 -2.13 9.84
CA GLN A 291 14.07 -3.50 9.38
C GLN A 291 14.77 -4.50 10.28
N ASN A 292 14.08 -5.62 10.58
CA ASN A 292 14.64 -6.70 11.42
C ASN A 292 15.74 -7.51 10.73
N TRP A 293 15.76 -7.48 9.40
CA TRP A 293 16.73 -8.23 8.57
C TRP A 293 17.93 -7.40 8.11
N ASP A 294 18.00 -6.14 8.47
CA ASP A 294 19.13 -5.28 8.14
C ASP A 294 19.90 -4.85 9.38
N VAL A 295 21.16 -4.50 9.19
CA VAL A 295 22.06 -4.15 10.28
C VAL A 295 22.23 -2.63 10.36
N GLY A 296 22.00 -2.07 11.54
CA GLY A 296 22.14 -0.65 11.80
C GLY A 296 21.00 0.19 11.23
N SER A 297 21.28 1.46 10.92
CA SER A 297 20.29 2.49 10.58
C SER A 297 20.23 2.86 9.09
N VAL A 298 20.96 2.14 8.23
CA VAL A 298 21.11 2.54 6.81
C VAL A 298 19.79 2.52 6.05
N THR A 299 18.90 1.59 6.41
CA THR A 299 17.57 1.43 5.79
C THR A 299 16.42 1.97 6.63
N ASP A 300 16.72 2.69 7.70
CA ASP A 300 15.68 3.38 8.47
C ASP A 300 14.98 4.42 7.58
N ILE A 301 13.67 4.43 7.59
CA ILE A 301 12.85 5.43 6.90
C ILE A 301 11.93 6.12 7.90
N PHE A 302 11.82 7.44 7.80
CA PHE A 302 10.90 8.19 8.66
C PHE A 302 9.45 7.93 8.27
N CYS A 303 8.62 7.52 9.24
CA CYS A 303 7.23 7.15 9.04
C CYS A 303 6.30 8.01 9.90
N HIS A 304 5.23 8.50 9.28
CA HIS A 304 4.10 9.15 9.95
C HIS A 304 2.91 8.20 9.93
N MET A 305 2.39 7.85 11.11
CA MET A 305 1.14 7.12 11.28
C MET A 305 0.01 8.12 11.57
N MET A 306 -1.02 8.16 10.73
CA MET A 306 -2.19 8.99 10.98
C MET A 306 -2.95 8.47 12.21
N PRO A 307 -3.42 9.35 13.12
CA PRO A 307 -3.89 8.93 14.44
C PRO A 307 -5.33 8.41 14.46
N PHE A 308 -6.19 8.86 13.53
CA PHE A 308 -7.63 8.67 13.64
C PHE A 308 -8.17 7.55 12.77
N TYR A 309 -9.50 7.38 12.77
CA TYR A 309 -10.23 6.26 12.18
C TYR A 309 -10.05 6.13 10.66
N SER A 310 -10.05 7.24 9.94
CA SER A 310 -10.06 7.28 8.47
C SER A 310 -9.17 8.40 7.91
N TYR A 311 -8.88 8.33 6.61
CA TYR A 311 -8.22 9.41 5.88
C TYR A 311 -9.19 10.46 5.33
N ASP A 312 -10.50 10.29 5.50
CA ASP A 312 -11.51 11.26 5.08
C ASP A 312 -11.44 12.56 5.91
N ILE A 313 -12.04 13.63 5.40
CA ILE A 313 -11.96 14.95 6.04
C ILE A 313 -12.52 14.94 7.48
N PRO A 314 -13.62 14.25 7.81
CA PRO A 314 -14.11 14.16 9.18
C PRO A 314 -13.10 13.59 10.17
N HIS A 315 -12.12 12.80 9.73
CA HIS A 315 -11.17 12.12 10.62
C HIS A 315 -9.72 12.58 10.44
N THR A 316 -9.50 13.76 9.86
CA THR A 316 -8.13 14.24 9.59
C THR A 316 -7.80 15.60 10.17
N CYS A 317 -8.77 16.41 10.54
CA CYS A 317 -8.52 17.73 11.09
C CYS A 317 -8.25 17.73 12.60
N GLY A 318 -8.77 16.75 13.32
CA GLY A 318 -8.66 16.65 14.77
C GLY A 318 -9.49 15.51 15.35
N PRO A 319 -9.61 15.44 16.69
CA PRO A 319 -10.24 14.29 17.36
C PRO A 319 -11.77 14.23 17.21
N ASP A 320 -12.44 15.34 16.89
CA ASP A 320 -13.91 15.39 16.81
C ASP A 320 -14.40 15.37 15.34
N PRO A 321 -14.88 14.21 14.84
CA PRO A 321 -15.36 14.10 13.46
C PRO A 321 -16.63 14.93 13.19
N LYS A 322 -17.43 15.22 14.22
CA LYS A 322 -18.60 16.09 14.11
C LYS A 322 -18.20 17.54 13.80
N ILE A 323 -17.07 18.00 14.34
CA ILE A 323 -16.52 19.31 14.03
C ILE A 323 -15.81 19.27 12.67
N CYS A 324 -14.92 18.30 12.44
CA CYS A 324 -14.15 18.22 11.20
C CYS A 324 -15.02 18.10 9.95
N CYS A 325 -16.14 17.37 10.01
CA CYS A 325 -17.08 17.24 8.90
C CYS A 325 -17.63 18.59 8.43
N GLN A 326 -17.75 19.56 9.33
CA GLN A 326 -18.22 20.91 9.01
C GLN A 326 -17.20 21.74 8.18
N PHE A 327 -16.02 21.20 7.95
CA PHE A 327 -14.96 21.80 7.12
C PHE A 327 -14.70 20.99 5.84
N ASP A 328 -15.57 20.04 5.51
CA ASP A 328 -15.64 19.41 4.20
C ASP A 328 -16.66 20.15 3.31
N PHE A 329 -16.19 21.16 2.58
CA PHE A 329 -17.07 22.05 1.81
C PHE A 329 -17.70 21.40 0.57
N LYS A 330 -17.40 20.14 0.29
CA LYS A 330 -18.21 19.34 -0.66
C LYS A 330 -19.58 18.96 -0.07
N ARG A 331 -19.70 18.93 1.25
CA ARG A 331 -20.91 18.56 2.00
C ARG A 331 -21.82 19.74 2.33
N LEU A 332 -21.62 20.89 1.68
CA LEU A 332 -22.53 22.06 1.79
C LEU A 332 -23.97 21.65 1.48
N PRO A 333 -24.98 22.26 2.15
CA PRO A 333 -26.39 21.98 1.90
C PRO A 333 -26.80 22.10 0.43
N GLY A 334 -27.61 21.15 -0.05
CA GLY A 334 -28.00 21.06 -1.45
C GLY A 334 -27.14 20.13 -2.31
N GLY A 335 -26.02 19.63 -1.77
CA GLY A 335 -25.21 18.60 -2.40
C GLY A 335 -25.75 17.18 -2.19
N ARG A 336 -25.07 16.19 -2.82
CA ARG A 336 -25.44 14.76 -2.72
C ARG A 336 -24.90 14.08 -1.47
N VAL A 337 -23.97 14.69 -0.75
CA VAL A 337 -23.27 14.14 0.42
C VAL A 337 -23.49 15.06 1.60
N GLY A 338 -23.87 14.50 2.74
CA GLY A 338 -24.09 15.23 3.99
C GLY A 338 -23.15 14.79 5.11
N CYS A 339 -23.18 15.50 6.24
CA CYS A 339 -22.47 15.10 7.45
C CYS A 339 -23.31 14.11 8.28
N PRO A 340 -22.82 12.88 8.56
CA PRO A 340 -23.56 11.88 9.33
C PRO A 340 -23.91 12.34 10.76
N TRP A 341 -23.15 13.30 11.31
CA TRP A 341 -23.35 13.87 12.64
C TRP A 341 -24.41 14.99 12.70
N GLY A 342 -25.14 15.24 11.60
CA GLY A 342 -26.32 16.12 11.56
C GLY A 342 -26.01 17.62 11.46
N ILE A 343 -24.75 18.04 11.44
CA ILE A 343 -24.35 19.45 11.29
C ILE A 343 -23.56 19.59 9.99
N PRO A 344 -24.14 20.22 8.94
CA PRO A 344 -23.45 20.45 7.68
C PRO A 344 -22.41 21.57 7.78
N PRO A 345 -21.47 21.65 6.82
CA PRO A 345 -20.63 22.81 6.66
C PRO A 345 -21.44 24.06 6.28
N GLU A 346 -20.89 25.23 6.58
CA GLU A 346 -21.41 26.53 6.17
C GLU A 346 -20.35 27.25 5.34
N THR A 347 -20.79 27.96 4.29
CA THR A 347 -19.90 28.82 3.51
C THR A 347 -19.27 29.88 4.44
N ILE A 348 -17.98 30.10 4.28
CA ILE A 348 -17.24 31.08 5.08
C ILE A 348 -17.44 32.48 4.53
N TYR A 349 -17.77 33.43 5.43
CA TYR A 349 -17.94 34.85 5.10
C TYR A 349 -17.53 35.71 6.33
N PRO A 350 -17.39 37.04 6.20
CA PRO A 350 -16.90 37.90 7.28
C PRO A 350 -17.66 37.78 8.61
N GLY A 351 -18.95 37.44 8.58
CA GLY A 351 -19.77 37.31 9.78
C GLY A 351 -19.56 36.00 10.57
N ASN A 352 -19.05 34.95 9.96
CA ASN A 352 -18.83 33.65 10.64
C ASN A 352 -17.36 33.22 10.71
N VAL A 353 -16.45 33.85 9.96
CA VAL A 353 -15.05 33.41 9.81
C VAL A 353 -14.33 33.29 11.17
N GLN A 354 -14.58 34.21 12.11
CA GLN A 354 -13.95 34.16 13.43
C GLN A 354 -14.31 32.90 14.21
N ASN A 355 -15.61 32.63 14.34
CA ASN A 355 -16.07 31.44 15.07
C ASN A 355 -15.59 30.15 14.41
N ARG A 356 -15.71 30.06 13.06
CA ARG A 356 -15.29 28.89 12.30
C ARG A 356 -13.78 28.67 12.37
N ALA A 357 -12.98 29.74 12.29
CA ALA A 357 -11.53 29.66 12.44
C ALA A 357 -11.12 29.16 13.85
N GLN A 358 -11.78 29.64 14.90
CA GLN A 358 -11.52 29.17 16.27
C GLN A 358 -11.86 27.68 16.44
N MET A 359 -12.99 27.22 15.89
CA MET A 359 -13.38 25.81 15.95
C MET A 359 -12.36 24.91 15.22
N LEU A 360 -11.89 25.31 14.05
CA LEU A 360 -10.92 24.54 13.28
C LEU A 360 -9.54 24.55 13.94
N LEU A 361 -9.10 25.71 14.45
CA LEU A 361 -7.83 25.84 15.15
C LEU A 361 -7.79 24.99 16.44
N ASP A 362 -8.91 24.91 17.18
CA ASP A 362 -9.02 24.03 18.35
C ASP A 362 -8.73 22.56 17.97
N GLN A 363 -9.30 22.08 16.85
CA GLN A 363 -9.04 20.72 16.36
C GLN A 363 -7.57 20.52 15.97
N TYR A 364 -6.95 21.45 15.27
CA TYR A 364 -5.53 21.38 14.92
C TYR A 364 -4.63 21.40 16.14
N ARG A 365 -4.94 22.23 17.15
CA ARG A 365 -4.22 22.27 18.42
C ARG A 365 -4.32 20.94 19.15
N LYS A 366 -5.51 20.37 19.27
CA LYS A 366 -5.72 19.04 19.85
C LYS A 366 -4.95 17.95 19.11
N LYS A 367 -4.99 17.96 17.77
CA LYS A 367 -4.20 17.00 16.95
C LYS A 367 -2.70 17.15 17.22
N SER A 368 -2.19 18.36 17.35
CA SER A 368 -0.76 18.61 17.60
C SER A 368 -0.26 18.03 18.92
N LYS A 369 -1.14 17.82 19.90
CA LYS A 369 -0.80 17.20 21.20
C LYS A 369 -0.37 15.73 21.08
N LEU A 370 -0.71 15.07 19.98
CA LEU A 370 -0.40 13.67 19.73
C LEU A 370 0.99 13.45 19.13
N PHE A 371 1.69 14.54 18.78
CA PHE A 371 2.99 14.51 18.07
C PHE A 371 4.09 15.21 18.86
N GLN A 372 5.35 14.95 18.52
CA GLN A 372 6.52 15.55 19.16
C GLN A 372 6.71 17.01 18.77
N THR A 373 6.39 17.38 17.53
CA THR A 373 6.57 18.74 17.00
C THR A 373 5.26 19.52 17.00
N LYS A 374 5.35 20.84 16.83
CA LYS A 374 4.21 21.72 16.58
C LYS A 374 3.89 21.87 15.08
N VAL A 375 4.19 20.86 14.29
CA VAL A 375 3.85 20.77 12.88
C VAL A 375 2.71 19.78 12.70
N VAL A 376 1.63 20.20 12.05
CA VAL A 376 0.42 19.39 11.87
C VAL A 376 0.17 19.14 10.40
N LEU A 377 -0.02 17.87 10.07
CA LEU A 377 -0.53 17.41 8.77
C LEU A 377 -2.04 17.29 8.85
N ALA A 378 -2.76 18.01 7.99
CA ALA A 378 -4.21 17.93 7.86
C ALA A 378 -4.59 17.53 6.42
N PRO A 379 -4.64 16.24 6.09
CA PRO A 379 -5.12 15.77 4.78
C PRO A 379 -6.54 16.26 4.50
N LEU A 380 -6.78 16.69 3.28
CA LEU A 380 -8.05 17.26 2.82
C LEU A 380 -8.54 16.53 1.57
N GLY A 381 -9.17 15.41 1.75
CA GLY A 381 -9.66 14.56 0.67
C GLY A 381 -10.42 13.34 1.15
N ASP A 382 -10.82 12.52 0.19
CA ASP A 382 -11.57 11.28 0.37
C ASP A 382 -11.54 10.52 -0.97
N ASP A 383 -12.31 9.45 -1.10
CA ASP A 383 -12.41 8.67 -2.33
C ASP A 383 -12.93 9.49 -3.50
N PHE A 384 -12.21 9.43 -4.60
CA PHE A 384 -12.60 10.04 -5.88
C PHE A 384 -13.05 11.50 -5.77
N ARG A 385 -12.34 12.28 -4.94
CA ARG A 385 -12.61 13.71 -4.75
C ARG A 385 -11.96 14.56 -5.84
N TYR A 386 -12.43 15.81 -5.94
CA TYR A 386 -11.95 16.81 -6.90
C TYR A 386 -12.27 16.50 -8.37
N CYS A 387 -13.32 15.71 -8.64
CA CYS A 387 -13.83 15.48 -9.99
C CYS A 387 -14.48 16.71 -10.59
N GLU A 388 -15.14 17.53 -9.78
CA GLU A 388 -15.93 18.68 -10.21
C GLU A 388 -15.21 20.00 -9.89
N ARG A 389 -15.26 20.98 -10.80
CA ARG A 389 -14.65 22.32 -10.59
C ARG A 389 -15.21 23.03 -9.37
N THR A 390 -16.50 22.83 -9.11
CA THR A 390 -17.20 23.42 -7.95
C THR A 390 -16.61 22.93 -6.64
N GLU A 391 -16.24 21.64 -6.52
CA GLU A 391 -15.56 21.09 -5.35
C GLU A 391 -14.20 21.77 -5.12
N TRP A 392 -13.38 21.87 -6.18
CA TRP A 392 -12.10 22.57 -6.10
C TRP A 392 -12.27 24.00 -5.58
N ASP A 393 -13.28 24.72 -6.09
CA ASP A 393 -13.51 26.12 -5.72
C ASP A 393 -14.06 26.25 -4.30
N GLN A 394 -14.99 25.41 -3.90
CA GLN A 394 -15.57 25.44 -2.56
C GLN A 394 -14.52 25.10 -1.48
N GLN A 395 -13.74 24.05 -1.69
CA GLN A 395 -12.67 23.71 -0.75
C GLN A 395 -11.65 24.85 -0.68
N PHE A 396 -11.11 25.30 -1.79
CA PHE A 396 -10.07 26.33 -1.81
C PHE A 396 -10.54 27.67 -1.22
N LYS A 397 -11.65 28.22 -1.69
CA LYS A 397 -12.12 29.53 -1.28
C LYS A 397 -12.44 29.61 0.21
N ASN A 398 -13.14 28.60 0.72
CA ASN A 398 -13.52 28.61 2.14
C ASN A 398 -12.29 28.40 3.03
N TYR A 399 -11.38 27.49 2.71
CA TYR A 399 -10.14 27.31 3.46
C TYR A 399 -9.23 28.53 3.37
N GLN A 400 -9.10 29.17 2.22
CA GLN A 400 -8.26 30.36 2.09
C GLN A 400 -8.76 31.52 2.96
N LEU A 401 -10.07 31.74 3.05
CA LEU A 401 -10.66 32.75 3.96
C LEU A 401 -10.34 32.44 5.42
N LEU A 402 -10.42 31.17 5.81
CA LEU A 402 -10.03 30.71 7.16
C LEU A 402 -8.53 30.93 7.40
N PHE A 403 -7.67 30.61 6.44
CA PHE A 403 -6.23 30.81 6.57
C PHE A 403 -5.86 32.28 6.67
N ASP A 404 -6.40 33.12 5.83
CA ASP A 404 -6.16 34.56 5.82
C ASP A 404 -6.55 35.17 7.17
N TYR A 405 -7.71 34.77 7.71
CA TYR A 405 -8.14 35.20 9.03
C TYR A 405 -7.20 34.69 10.14
N MET A 406 -6.93 33.38 10.22
CA MET A 406 -6.09 32.81 11.28
C MET A 406 -4.68 33.38 11.26
N ASN A 407 -4.06 33.50 10.09
CA ASN A 407 -2.71 34.04 9.94
C ASN A 407 -2.63 35.54 10.28
N SER A 408 -3.74 36.27 10.17
CA SER A 408 -3.81 37.70 10.52
C SER A 408 -3.98 37.97 12.03
N GLN A 409 -4.23 36.92 12.83
CA GLN A 409 -4.50 37.05 14.28
C GLN A 409 -3.25 36.69 15.10
N PRO A 410 -2.45 37.67 15.58
CA PRO A 410 -1.21 37.38 16.32
C PRO A 410 -1.44 36.50 17.57
N GLN A 411 -2.59 36.64 18.23
CA GLN A 411 -2.95 35.85 19.43
C GLN A 411 -3.16 34.37 19.14
N PHE A 412 -3.36 33.96 17.89
CA PHE A 412 -3.47 32.53 17.52
C PHE A 412 -2.11 31.86 17.40
N ASN A 413 -1.07 32.63 17.13
CA ASN A 413 0.29 32.15 16.89
C ASN A 413 0.35 30.88 16.03
N VAL A 414 -0.31 30.95 14.87
CA VAL A 414 -0.42 29.87 13.89
C VAL A 414 0.08 30.32 12.52
N LYS A 415 0.71 29.41 11.79
CA LYS A 415 1.00 29.53 10.37
C LYS A 415 0.29 28.39 9.67
N ILE A 416 -0.73 28.71 8.88
CA ILE A 416 -1.53 27.72 8.18
C ILE A 416 -1.56 28.00 6.68
N GLN A 417 -1.40 26.95 5.89
CA GLN A 417 -1.38 27.04 4.44
C GLN A 417 -1.76 25.71 3.78
N PHE A 418 -2.09 25.74 2.50
CA PHE A 418 -2.06 24.54 1.71
C PHE A 418 -0.62 24.06 1.54
N GLY A 419 -0.44 22.75 1.49
CA GLY A 419 0.85 22.12 1.31
C GLY A 419 0.74 20.78 0.60
N THR A 420 1.91 20.21 0.32
CA THR A 420 2.08 18.83 -0.10
C THR A 420 2.65 17.99 1.05
N LEU A 421 2.74 16.69 0.87
CA LEU A 421 3.35 15.81 1.86
C LEU A 421 4.82 16.17 2.13
N SER A 422 5.55 16.54 1.09
CA SER A 422 6.94 17.01 1.23
C SER A 422 7.05 18.33 1.99
N ASP A 423 6.13 19.27 1.80
CA ASP A 423 6.10 20.52 2.57
C ASP A 423 5.99 20.24 4.08
N TYR A 424 5.14 19.27 4.44
CA TYR A 424 4.99 18.81 5.83
C TYR A 424 6.27 18.18 6.38
N PHE A 425 6.83 17.17 5.70
CA PHE A 425 8.02 16.48 6.19
C PHE A 425 9.24 17.38 6.27
N ASP A 426 9.43 18.31 5.33
CA ASP A 426 10.49 19.30 5.39
C ASP A 426 10.38 20.22 6.62
N ALA A 427 9.15 20.52 7.06
CA ALA A 427 8.92 21.30 8.28
C ALA A 427 9.21 20.48 9.55
N VAL A 428 8.88 19.19 9.56
CA VAL A 428 9.19 18.26 10.66
C VAL A 428 10.70 18.07 10.79
N ASP A 429 11.42 17.84 9.69
CA ASP A 429 12.88 17.69 9.68
C ASP A 429 13.58 18.96 10.23
N LYS A 430 13.07 20.14 9.85
CA LYS A 430 13.57 21.42 10.39
C LYS A 430 13.29 21.58 11.90
N ALA A 431 12.19 21.05 12.41
CA ALA A 431 11.87 21.08 13.83
C ALA A 431 12.77 20.13 14.63
N ASP A 432 13.04 18.93 14.11
CA ASP A 432 13.97 17.96 14.70
C ASP A 432 15.39 18.54 14.84
N THR A 433 15.92 19.12 13.78
CA THR A 433 17.26 19.72 13.78
C THR A 433 17.40 20.92 14.71
N LYS A 434 16.33 21.70 14.94
CA LYS A 434 16.32 22.85 15.86
C LYS A 434 16.30 22.47 17.34
N SER A 435 15.90 21.25 17.68
CA SER A 435 15.77 20.83 19.07
C SER A 435 17.08 20.83 19.86
N GLY A 436 18.24 21.00 19.20
CA GLY A 436 19.53 21.25 19.83
C GLY A 436 20.08 20.13 20.70
N LYS A 437 19.40 18.98 20.75
CA LYS A 437 19.88 17.80 21.45
C LYS A 437 20.91 17.08 20.56
N SER A 438 22.12 17.04 21.05
CA SER A 438 23.29 16.35 20.49
C SER A 438 22.94 15.14 19.63
N SER A 439 23.30 15.13 18.34
CA SER A 439 23.41 13.99 17.42
C SER A 439 22.30 12.91 17.39
N GLN A 440 21.28 12.98 18.23
CA GLN A 440 20.19 12.01 18.30
C GLN A 440 18.85 12.69 18.01
N SER A 441 18.08 12.12 17.08
CA SER A 441 16.73 12.57 16.74
C SER A 441 15.78 12.48 17.95
N MET A 442 14.75 13.33 17.96
CA MET A 442 13.68 13.25 18.96
C MET A 442 12.73 12.08 18.74
N PHE A 443 12.75 11.46 17.56
CA PHE A 443 11.84 10.39 17.18
C PHE A 443 12.40 9.01 17.51
N PRO A 444 11.56 8.08 18.01
CA PRO A 444 11.98 6.73 18.33
C PRO A 444 12.25 5.91 17.07
N VAL A 445 13.01 4.82 17.23
CA VAL A 445 13.19 3.77 16.24
C VAL A 445 12.21 2.63 16.54
N LEU A 446 11.47 2.18 15.52
CA LEU A 446 10.48 1.12 15.62
C LEU A 446 10.85 -0.05 14.70
N SER A 447 10.65 -1.27 15.19
CA SER A 447 10.75 -2.52 14.41
C SER A 447 9.47 -3.34 14.54
N GLY A 448 9.08 -4.03 13.48
CA GLY A 448 7.90 -4.89 13.40
C GLY A 448 6.92 -4.47 12.31
N ASP A 449 5.76 -5.11 12.30
CA ASP A 449 4.69 -4.85 11.33
C ASP A 449 3.43 -4.28 11.98
N PHE A 450 2.46 -3.93 11.14
CA PHE A 450 1.15 -3.42 11.56
C PHE A 450 0.02 -4.30 10.98
N PHE A 451 0.11 -5.60 11.19
CA PHE A 451 -0.93 -6.60 10.96
C PHE A 451 -1.34 -7.24 12.30
N THR A 452 -2.58 -7.69 12.48
CA THR A 452 -3.71 -7.60 11.58
C THR A 452 -4.47 -6.30 11.87
N TYR A 453 -4.88 -5.60 10.83
CA TYR A 453 -5.68 -4.38 10.97
C TYR A 453 -7.09 -4.70 11.50
N ALA A 454 -7.55 -3.89 12.43
CA ALA A 454 -8.95 -3.80 12.82
C ALA A 454 -9.37 -2.33 12.82
N ASP A 455 -10.49 -2.01 12.17
CA ASP A 455 -11.00 -0.65 12.09
C ASP A 455 -11.85 -0.26 13.30
N ARG A 456 -12.51 -1.22 13.93
CA ARG A 456 -13.35 -1.06 15.12
C ARG A 456 -13.55 -2.39 15.84
N ASP A 457 -13.89 -2.37 17.12
CA ASP A 457 -14.20 -3.54 17.95
C ASP A 457 -13.34 -4.77 17.61
N ASP A 458 -13.96 -5.94 17.36
CA ASP A 458 -13.30 -7.16 16.94
C ASP A 458 -13.36 -7.39 15.42
N HIS A 459 -13.53 -6.32 14.62
CA HIS A 459 -13.60 -6.37 13.17
C HIS A 459 -12.20 -6.41 12.56
N TYR A 460 -11.55 -7.56 12.65
CA TYR A 460 -10.24 -7.81 12.06
C TYR A 460 -10.36 -8.09 10.56
N TRP A 461 -9.52 -7.43 9.78
CA TRP A 461 -9.49 -7.55 8.33
C TRP A 461 -8.55 -8.69 7.87
N SER A 462 -8.70 -9.86 8.47
CA SER A 462 -7.88 -11.03 8.13
C SER A 462 -8.42 -11.81 6.92
N GLY A 463 -9.72 -11.66 6.60
CA GLY A 463 -10.36 -12.41 5.52
C GLY A 463 -9.73 -12.17 4.15
N TYR A 464 -9.23 -10.97 3.87
CA TYR A 464 -8.62 -10.66 2.59
C TYR A 464 -7.27 -11.35 2.36
N PHE A 465 -6.65 -11.89 3.40
CA PHE A 465 -5.42 -12.70 3.25
C PHE A 465 -5.67 -13.92 2.36
N THR A 466 -6.89 -14.42 2.32
CA THR A 466 -7.28 -15.65 1.60
C THR A 466 -8.41 -15.48 0.61
N SER A 467 -9.09 -14.34 0.56
CA SER A 467 -10.22 -14.09 -0.35
C SER A 467 -9.82 -14.21 -1.82
N ARG A 468 -10.67 -14.87 -2.64
CA ARG A 468 -10.44 -15.14 -4.07
C ARG A 468 -9.08 -15.83 -4.32
N PRO A 469 -8.83 -17.03 -3.74
CA PRO A 469 -7.53 -17.69 -3.76
C PRO A 469 -7.07 -18.09 -5.16
N PHE A 470 -7.98 -18.36 -6.09
CA PHE A 470 -7.65 -18.65 -7.47
C PHE A 470 -6.84 -17.53 -8.11
N TYR A 471 -7.28 -16.28 -7.94
CA TYR A 471 -6.58 -15.12 -8.53
C TYR A 471 -5.29 -14.79 -7.77
N LYS A 472 -5.23 -15.05 -6.46
CA LYS A 472 -3.97 -14.98 -5.69
C LYS A 472 -2.93 -15.96 -6.23
N ARG A 473 -3.37 -17.16 -6.66
CA ARG A 473 -2.48 -18.11 -7.34
C ARG A 473 -2.10 -17.66 -8.74
N MET A 474 -3.04 -17.12 -9.51
CA MET A 474 -2.79 -16.57 -10.85
C MET A 474 -1.76 -15.44 -10.82
N ASP A 475 -1.80 -14.59 -9.80
CA ASP A 475 -0.78 -13.56 -9.56
C ASP A 475 0.64 -14.15 -9.52
N ARG A 476 0.86 -15.22 -8.74
CA ARG A 476 2.15 -15.88 -8.62
C ARG A 476 2.60 -16.57 -9.92
N VAL A 477 1.67 -17.20 -10.62
CA VAL A 477 1.94 -17.81 -11.94
C VAL A 477 2.35 -16.71 -12.93
N MET A 478 1.63 -15.61 -12.95
CA MET A 478 1.92 -14.46 -13.82
C MET A 478 3.29 -13.86 -13.51
N GLU A 479 3.62 -13.66 -12.24
CA GLU A 479 4.90 -13.12 -11.79
C GLU A 479 6.08 -14.01 -12.23
N SER A 480 5.95 -15.32 -12.06
CA SER A 480 6.96 -16.28 -12.50
C SER A 480 7.16 -16.26 -14.03
N HIS A 481 6.06 -16.32 -14.78
CA HIS A 481 6.14 -16.29 -16.25
C HIS A 481 6.69 -14.96 -16.78
N LEU A 482 6.36 -13.84 -16.15
CA LEU A 482 6.91 -12.53 -16.53
C LEU A 482 8.44 -12.52 -16.39
N ARG A 483 8.94 -13.01 -15.26
CA ARG A 483 10.39 -13.09 -15.00
C ARG A 483 11.09 -14.03 -16.01
N ASP A 484 10.52 -15.21 -16.26
CA ASP A 484 11.03 -16.14 -17.25
C ASP A 484 11.08 -15.51 -18.66
N ALA A 485 9.98 -14.87 -19.05
CA ALA A 485 9.86 -14.24 -20.37
C ALA A 485 10.86 -13.08 -20.53
N GLU A 486 11.05 -12.23 -19.53
CA GLU A 486 12.00 -11.11 -19.56
C GLU A 486 13.45 -11.58 -19.75
N ILE A 487 13.85 -12.61 -19.00
CA ILE A 487 15.20 -13.19 -19.08
C ILE A 487 15.43 -13.80 -20.45
N LEU A 488 14.53 -14.68 -20.90
CA LEU A 488 14.66 -15.37 -22.17
C LEU A 488 14.58 -14.41 -23.36
N TYR A 489 13.67 -13.44 -23.31
CA TYR A 489 13.55 -12.41 -24.33
C TYR A 489 14.87 -11.62 -24.49
N TYR A 490 15.46 -11.17 -23.39
CA TYR A 490 16.73 -10.42 -23.47
C TYR A 490 17.84 -11.25 -24.11
N LEU A 491 17.99 -12.52 -23.70
CA LEU A 491 18.99 -13.42 -24.26
C LEU A 491 18.74 -13.70 -25.75
N ALA A 492 17.47 -13.94 -26.13
CA ALA A 492 17.07 -14.15 -27.51
C ALA A 492 17.27 -12.90 -28.37
N LEU A 493 16.90 -11.72 -27.87
CA LEU A 493 17.12 -10.42 -28.53
C LEU A 493 18.60 -10.21 -28.89
N ARG A 494 19.50 -10.49 -27.94
CA ARG A 494 20.96 -10.40 -28.21
C ARG A 494 21.41 -11.37 -29.29
N LYS A 495 20.83 -12.58 -29.34
CA LYS A 495 21.12 -13.56 -30.41
C LYS A 495 20.53 -13.12 -31.75
N ALA A 496 19.26 -12.66 -31.77
CA ALA A 496 18.63 -12.15 -32.98
C ALA A 496 19.43 -11.00 -33.61
N GLN A 497 19.88 -10.04 -32.80
CA GLN A 497 20.74 -8.93 -33.25
C GLN A 497 22.08 -9.44 -33.82
N LYS A 498 22.75 -10.36 -33.10
CA LYS A 498 24.05 -10.92 -33.53
C LYS A 498 23.96 -11.66 -34.87
N TYR A 499 22.93 -12.47 -35.07
CA TYR A 499 22.73 -13.29 -36.23
C TYR A 499 21.80 -12.67 -37.30
N LYS A 500 21.33 -11.42 -37.05
CA LYS A 500 20.47 -10.64 -37.95
C LYS A 500 19.16 -11.38 -38.30
N ILE A 501 18.55 -12.01 -37.31
CA ILE A 501 17.26 -12.72 -37.45
C ILE A 501 16.12 -11.70 -37.44
N SER A 502 15.56 -11.41 -38.62
CA SER A 502 14.55 -10.35 -38.78
C SER A 502 13.15 -10.77 -38.36
N LYS A 503 12.83 -12.06 -38.40
CA LYS A 503 11.51 -12.57 -37.98
C LYS A 503 11.30 -12.63 -36.48
N PHE A 504 12.36 -12.48 -35.64
CA PHE A 504 12.16 -12.37 -34.21
C PHE A 504 11.47 -11.05 -33.89
N LEU A 505 10.24 -11.13 -33.38
CA LEU A 505 9.33 -9.99 -33.20
C LEU A 505 9.69 -9.11 -31.98
N ALA A 506 10.93 -8.62 -31.92
CA ALA A 506 11.48 -7.93 -30.76
C ALA A 506 10.60 -6.79 -30.23
N SER A 507 10.10 -5.91 -31.12
CA SER A 507 9.26 -4.77 -30.70
C SER A 507 7.89 -5.21 -30.17
N SER A 508 7.27 -6.21 -30.82
CA SER A 508 5.99 -6.77 -30.38
C SER A 508 6.10 -7.46 -29.03
N HIS A 509 7.17 -8.26 -28.84
CA HIS A 509 7.44 -8.91 -27.56
C HIS A 509 7.70 -7.89 -26.45
N TYR A 510 8.45 -6.82 -26.72
CA TYR A 510 8.69 -5.77 -25.75
C TYR A 510 7.40 -5.05 -25.32
N MET A 511 6.49 -4.77 -26.26
CA MET A 511 5.19 -4.18 -25.92
C MET A 511 4.35 -5.12 -25.07
N ALA A 512 4.32 -6.42 -25.40
CA ALA A 512 3.59 -7.42 -24.63
C ALA A 512 4.18 -7.62 -23.22
N LEU A 513 5.50 -7.57 -23.06
CA LEU A 513 6.15 -7.55 -21.74
C LEU A 513 5.78 -6.32 -20.93
N THR A 514 5.72 -5.15 -21.56
CA THR A 514 5.31 -3.91 -20.89
C THR A 514 3.85 -3.98 -20.41
N GLU A 515 2.95 -4.50 -21.26
CA GLU A 515 1.55 -4.72 -20.90
C GLU A 515 1.44 -5.73 -19.75
N ALA A 516 2.20 -6.81 -19.78
CA ALA A 516 2.22 -7.81 -18.73
C ALA A 516 2.69 -7.22 -17.38
N ARG A 517 3.77 -6.43 -17.38
CA ARG A 517 4.23 -5.70 -16.16
C ARG A 517 3.15 -4.79 -15.61
N ARG A 518 2.44 -4.04 -16.47
CA ARG A 518 1.37 -3.11 -16.06
C ARG A 518 0.16 -3.85 -15.51
N ASN A 519 -0.23 -4.98 -16.12
CA ASN A 519 -1.35 -5.79 -15.63
C ASN A 519 -1.01 -6.51 -14.32
N LEU A 520 0.22 -7.01 -14.16
CA LEU A 520 0.68 -7.53 -12.87
C LEU A 520 0.73 -6.41 -11.82
N GLY A 521 1.27 -5.25 -12.17
CA GLY A 521 1.30 -4.08 -11.30
C GLY A 521 -0.09 -3.61 -10.88
N LEU A 522 -1.05 -3.59 -11.80
CA LEU A 522 -2.46 -3.26 -11.52
C LEU A 522 -3.06 -4.23 -10.50
N PHE A 523 -2.75 -5.52 -10.61
CA PHE A 523 -3.29 -6.54 -9.71
C PHE A 523 -2.69 -6.47 -8.29
N GLN A 524 -1.60 -5.75 -8.05
CA GLN A 524 -1.07 -5.50 -6.71
C GLN A 524 -1.89 -4.46 -5.93
N HIS A 525 -2.85 -3.77 -6.58
CA HIS A 525 -3.78 -2.86 -5.91
C HIS A 525 -4.47 -3.52 -4.71
N HIS A 526 -4.69 -2.73 -3.64
CA HIS A 526 -5.23 -3.22 -2.35
C HIS A 526 -6.71 -3.64 -2.39
N ASP A 527 -7.42 -3.53 -3.54
CA ASP A 527 -8.72 -4.18 -3.80
C ASP A 527 -8.65 -5.25 -4.89
N ALA A 528 -7.49 -5.50 -5.48
CA ALA A 528 -7.34 -6.53 -6.49
C ALA A 528 -6.83 -7.85 -5.90
N ILE A 529 -5.56 -7.93 -5.53
CA ILE A 529 -4.96 -9.17 -4.96
C ILE A 529 -5.63 -9.57 -3.63
N THR A 530 -6.17 -8.60 -2.91
CA THR A 530 -6.94 -8.80 -1.67
C THR A 530 -8.24 -9.58 -1.88
N GLY A 531 -8.79 -9.57 -3.09
CA GLY A 531 -10.07 -10.19 -3.40
C GLY A 531 -11.27 -9.43 -2.83
N THR A 532 -11.19 -8.11 -2.69
CA THR A 532 -12.21 -7.25 -2.06
C THR A 532 -13.00 -6.42 -3.06
N ALA A 533 -12.73 -6.55 -4.36
CA ALA A 533 -13.49 -5.89 -5.41
C ALA A 533 -14.81 -6.63 -5.74
N LYS A 534 -15.73 -5.96 -6.44
CA LYS A 534 -16.95 -6.55 -6.96
C LYS A 534 -16.63 -7.65 -7.98
N ASP A 535 -17.56 -8.64 -8.12
CA ASP A 535 -17.35 -9.81 -8.98
C ASP A 535 -16.95 -9.47 -10.41
N TRP A 536 -17.61 -8.51 -11.05
CA TRP A 536 -17.29 -8.10 -12.43
C TRP A 536 -15.92 -7.40 -12.54
N VAL A 537 -15.46 -6.76 -11.48
CA VAL A 537 -14.12 -6.15 -11.40
C VAL A 537 -13.05 -7.23 -11.25
N VAL A 538 -13.30 -8.26 -10.46
CA VAL A 538 -12.43 -9.44 -10.33
C VAL A 538 -12.30 -10.17 -11.66
N VAL A 539 -13.38 -10.29 -12.43
CA VAL A 539 -13.37 -10.86 -13.79
C VAL A 539 -12.50 -10.02 -14.73
N ASP A 540 -12.54 -8.70 -14.64
CA ASP A 540 -11.67 -7.81 -15.44
C ASP A 540 -10.19 -8.03 -15.09
N TYR A 541 -9.83 -8.06 -13.82
CA TYR A 541 -8.46 -8.38 -13.38
C TYR A 541 -7.99 -9.74 -13.89
N GLY A 542 -8.81 -10.79 -13.70
CA GLY A 542 -8.48 -12.14 -14.15
C GLY A 542 -8.32 -12.23 -15.65
N THR A 543 -9.12 -11.52 -16.43
CA THR A 543 -9.02 -11.46 -17.88
C THR A 543 -7.71 -10.80 -18.34
N ARG A 544 -7.31 -9.70 -17.70
CA ARG A 544 -6.03 -9.02 -17.95
C ARG A 544 -4.84 -9.93 -17.68
N LEU A 545 -4.85 -10.58 -16.51
CA LEU A 545 -3.78 -11.53 -16.15
C LEU A 545 -3.71 -12.72 -17.12
N PHE A 546 -4.85 -13.31 -17.47
CA PHE A 546 -4.91 -14.43 -18.38
C PHE A 546 -4.36 -14.10 -19.78
N HIS A 547 -4.78 -12.98 -20.36
CA HIS A 547 -4.27 -12.55 -21.67
C HIS A 547 -2.77 -12.27 -21.63
N SER A 548 -2.29 -11.67 -20.55
CA SER A 548 -0.85 -11.45 -20.36
C SER A 548 -0.09 -12.77 -20.24
N LEU A 549 -0.62 -13.76 -19.50
CA LEU A 549 -0.04 -15.10 -19.41
C LEU A 549 0.09 -15.76 -20.79
N MET A 550 -0.94 -15.69 -21.63
CA MET A 550 -0.88 -16.23 -22.97
C MET A 550 0.21 -15.57 -23.83
N ASN A 551 0.34 -14.25 -23.74
CA ASN A 551 1.40 -13.51 -24.42
C ASN A 551 2.80 -13.86 -23.90
N LEU A 552 2.96 -14.02 -22.59
CA LEU A 552 4.23 -14.41 -21.98
C LEU A 552 4.66 -15.82 -22.42
N LYS A 553 3.74 -16.78 -22.45
CA LYS A 553 4.03 -18.13 -22.97
C LYS A 553 4.51 -18.11 -24.41
N LYS A 554 3.90 -17.28 -25.25
CA LYS A 554 4.36 -17.09 -26.63
C LYS A 554 5.78 -16.53 -26.67
N ILE A 555 6.09 -15.51 -25.87
CA ILE A 555 7.44 -14.91 -25.79
C ILE A 555 8.46 -15.95 -25.31
N ILE A 556 8.10 -16.76 -24.31
CA ILE A 556 8.94 -17.86 -23.80
C ILE A 556 9.22 -18.86 -24.93
N GLY A 557 8.19 -19.30 -25.66
CA GLY A 557 8.31 -20.24 -26.78
C GLY A 557 9.20 -19.72 -27.90
N ASP A 558 8.95 -18.51 -28.40
CA ASP A 558 9.73 -17.85 -29.44
C ASP A 558 11.20 -17.66 -29.03
N SER A 559 11.41 -17.22 -27.79
CA SER A 559 12.76 -17.01 -27.27
C SER A 559 13.52 -18.31 -27.08
N ALA A 560 12.88 -19.32 -26.50
CA ALA A 560 13.46 -20.65 -26.32
C ALA A 560 13.83 -21.31 -27.67
N LEU A 561 12.96 -21.23 -28.67
CA LEU A 561 13.24 -21.72 -30.02
C LEU A 561 14.55 -21.10 -30.54
N LEU A 562 14.65 -19.77 -30.53
CA LEU A 562 15.86 -19.10 -31.03
C LEU A 562 17.10 -19.46 -30.19
N LEU A 563 16.98 -19.64 -28.88
CA LEU A 563 18.10 -19.99 -28.01
C LEU A 563 18.59 -21.43 -28.18
N ILE A 564 17.68 -22.38 -28.41
CA ILE A 564 17.99 -23.83 -28.51
C ILE A 564 18.54 -24.21 -29.87
N LEU A 565 18.05 -23.61 -30.96
CA LEU A 565 18.51 -23.93 -32.30
C LEU A 565 20.03 -23.86 -32.44
N LYS A 566 20.66 -24.92 -32.96
CA LYS A 566 22.11 -24.97 -33.22
C LYS A 566 22.50 -23.95 -34.29
N ASP A 567 21.81 -23.97 -35.42
CA ASP A 567 21.93 -22.94 -36.47
C ASP A 567 20.80 -21.92 -36.34
N LYS A 568 21.15 -20.69 -35.93
CA LYS A 568 20.19 -19.61 -35.70
C LYS A 568 19.51 -19.15 -37.01
N HIS A 569 20.15 -19.30 -38.15
CA HIS A 569 19.58 -18.90 -39.43
C HIS A 569 18.40 -19.78 -39.86
N THR A 570 18.25 -20.96 -39.28
CA THR A 570 17.09 -21.83 -39.53
C THR A 570 15.85 -21.40 -38.76
N TYR A 571 15.94 -20.41 -37.85
CA TYR A 571 14.82 -19.93 -37.06
C TYR A 571 13.59 -19.57 -37.91
N ASP A 572 13.83 -18.93 -39.04
CA ASP A 572 12.77 -18.53 -39.98
C ASP A 572 12.00 -19.70 -40.61
N SER A 573 12.51 -20.92 -40.50
CA SER A 573 11.91 -22.14 -41.04
C SER A 573 11.01 -22.88 -40.03
N TYR A 574 11.02 -22.46 -38.78
CA TYR A 574 10.22 -23.07 -37.72
C TYR A 574 9.06 -22.17 -37.32
N SER A 575 7.96 -22.79 -36.83
CA SER A 575 6.90 -22.12 -36.13
C SER A 575 7.13 -22.26 -34.62
N SER A 576 7.11 -21.17 -33.90
CA SER A 576 7.22 -21.17 -32.42
C SER A 576 5.94 -21.63 -31.72
N ASP A 577 4.80 -21.59 -32.43
CA ASP A 577 3.48 -21.83 -31.82
C ASP A 577 3.33 -23.26 -31.24
N ASN A 578 4.09 -24.22 -31.76
CA ASN A 578 4.07 -25.63 -31.32
C ASN A 578 5.45 -26.14 -30.89
N PHE A 579 6.40 -25.25 -30.62
CA PHE A 579 7.77 -25.67 -30.27
C PHE A 579 7.88 -26.21 -28.85
N LEU A 580 7.20 -25.57 -27.92
CA LEU A 580 7.11 -26.03 -26.54
C LEU A 580 5.65 -26.35 -26.21
N GLU A 581 5.41 -27.56 -25.73
CA GLU A 581 4.14 -27.93 -25.13
C GLU A 581 4.16 -27.49 -23.66
N MET A 582 3.30 -26.55 -23.34
CA MET A 582 3.12 -26.03 -21.96
C MET A 582 1.69 -26.31 -21.49
N ASP A 583 1.48 -26.51 -20.21
CA ASP A 583 0.14 -26.65 -19.62
C ASP A 583 -0.73 -25.44 -19.99
N LEU A 584 -2.01 -25.69 -20.24
CA LEU A 584 -2.98 -24.63 -20.47
C LEU A 584 -3.36 -23.97 -19.15
N GLU A 585 -3.39 -22.63 -19.16
CA GLU A 585 -3.79 -21.87 -17.99
C GLU A 585 -5.31 -21.81 -17.86
N GLN A 586 -5.78 -21.78 -16.61
CA GLN A 586 -7.19 -21.57 -16.32
C GLN A 586 -7.50 -20.08 -16.39
N LYS A 587 -8.60 -19.74 -17.08
CA LYS A 587 -9.11 -18.37 -17.16
C LYS A 587 -9.84 -17.95 -15.87
N SER A 588 -10.53 -18.90 -15.22
CA SER A 588 -11.33 -18.67 -14.04
C SER A 588 -11.37 -19.90 -13.13
N GLN A 589 -11.84 -19.72 -11.92
CA GLN A 589 -12.08 -20.82 -10.97
C GLN A 589 -13.07 -21.88 -11.44
N ASP A 590 -13.97 -21.51 -12.36
CA ASP A 590 -15.00 -22.41 -12.90
C ASP A 590 -14.46 -23.34 -13.99
N SER A 591 -13.24 -23.11 -14.44
CA SER A 591 -12.58 -23.92 -15.44
C SER A 591 -11.84 -25.08 -14.79
N LEU A 592 -11.95 -26.29 -15.35
CA LEU A 592 -11.12 -27.41 -14.91
C LEU A 592 -9.70 -27.27 -15.46
N PRO A 593 -8.67 -27.63 -14.66
CA PRO A 593 -7.29 -27.63 -15.15
C PRO A 593 -7.14 -28.59 -16.32
N GLN A 594 -6.60 -28.10 -17.42
CA GLN A 594 -6.21 -28.93 -18.55
C GLN A 594 -4.70 -29.11 -18.52
N LYS A 595 -4.27 -30.35 -18.40
CA LYS A 595 -2.84 -30.71 -18.39
C LYS A 595 -2.46 -31.45 -19.64
N ASN A 596 -1.34 -31.10 -20.21
CA ASN A 596 -0.75 -31.84 -21.33
C ASN A 596 -0.23 -33.19 -20.82
N ILE A 597 -0.61 -34.25 -21.51
CA ILE A 597 -0.16 -35.60 -21.20
C ILE A 597 0.98 -35.95 -22.15
N ILE A 598 2.17 -36.02 -21.61
CA ILE A 598 3.36 -36.47 -22.34
C ILE A 598 3.38 -38.01 -22.33
N ARG A 599 3.22 -38.61 -23.51
CA ARG A 599 3.37 -40.05 -23.67
C ARG A 599 4.82 -40.37 -24.03
N LEU A 600 5.50 -41.04 -23.16
CA LEU A 600 6.85 -41.52 -23.45
C LEU A 600 6.78 -42.59 -24.51
N SER A 601 7.62 -42.46 -25.54
CA SER A 601 7.79 -43.39 -26.65
C SER A 601 9.24 -43.89 -26.73
N VAL A 602 9.55 -44.78 -27.66
CA VAL A 602 10.94 -45.19 -27.95
C VAL A 602 11.76 -44.06 -28.59
N GLU A 603 11.08 -43.06 -29.18
CA GLU A 603 11.74 -41.87 -29.72
C GLU A 603 12.12 -40.92 -28.55
N PRO A 604 13.30 -40.27 -28.62
CA PRO A 604 13.73 -39.34 -27.62
C PRO A 604 12.77 -38.17 -27.48
N SER A 605 12.27 -37.92 -26.24
CA SER A 605 11.54 -36.71 -25.87
C SER A 605 12.45 -35.79 -25.07
N TYR A 606 12.40 -34.50 -25.35
CA TYR A 606 13.22 -33.50 -24.69
C TYR A 606 12.35 -32.68 -23.71
N LEU A 607 12.86 -32.45 -22.51
CA LEU A 607 12.26 -31.57 -21.52
C LEU A 607 13.11 -30.31 -21.40
N VAL A 608 12.44 -29.15 -21.39
CA VAL A 608 13.09 -27.86 -21.17
C VAL A 608 12.69 -27.39 -19.77
N PHE A 609 13.68 -27.21 -18.91
CA PHE A 609 13.50 -26.67 -17.57
C PHE A 609 13.90 -25.19 -17.57
N ILE A 610 12.99 -24.34 -17.11
CA ILE A 610 13.22 -22.91 -16.94
C ILE A 610 13.04 -22.61 -15.45
N ASN A 611 14.05 -22.06 -14.82
CA ASN A 611 14.00 -21.59 -13.45
C ASN A 611 14.51 -20.15 -13.38
N SER A 612 13.60 -19.21 -13.17
CA SER A 612 13.91 -17.79 -13.02
C SER A 612 14.20 -17.38 -11.57
N LEU A 613 14.03 -18.29 -10.63
CA LEU A 613 14.39 -18.05 -9.23
C LEU A 613 15.91 -18.18 -9.08
N VAL A 614 16.52 -17.15 -8.55
CA VAL A 614 17.93 -17.20 -8.17
C VAL A 614 18.00 -17.98 -6.84
N GLN A 615 18.57 -19.15 -6.91
CA GLN A 615 19.02 -19.89 -5.72
C GLN A 615 20.51 -19.84 -5.64
#